data_22f2d57eb0fa8c29b276d236c919fa93
#
_entry.id   22f2d57eb0fa8c29b276d236c919fa93
#
_cell.length_a   1.000
_cell.length_b   1.000
_cell.length_c   1.000
_cell.angle_alpha   90.00
_cell.angle_beta   90.00
_cell.angle_gamma   90.00
#
_symmetry.space_group_name_H-M   'P 1'
#
loop_
_entity.id
_entity.type
_entity.pdbx_description
1 polymer ?
#
loop_
_entity_poly.entity_id
_entity_poly.type
_entity_poly.pdbx_seq_one_letter_code
_entity_poly.pdbx_strand_id
1 'polypeptide(L)'
;AYFVHEYIEANELFEKMKEEKEQMALLIDEFGGFSGIVTMEDLVEEIVGNILDEYDEDEESIIKLSDNKFIINGKLPIHELNQELDLKFDEASSEYDTIAGLIVSKIDKIPTSGENIELDIDNIHLKVLEANKSRIKKVLLEKNKIDEEIA
;
A
#
# COMPACT_ATOMS: atom_id res chain seq x y z
N ALA A 1 24.69 -3.98 4.09
CA ALA A 1 23.55 -4.88 4.25
C ALA A 1 22.93 -4.71 5.63
N TYR A 2 21.60 -4.77 5.72
CA TYR A 2 20.88 -4.60 6.96
C TYR A 2 20.52 -5.97 7.53
N PHE A 3 21.04 -6.31 8.69
CA PHE A 3 20.85 -7.64 9.31
C PHE A 3 19.92 -7.53 10.52
N VAL A 4 18.99 -8.47 10.63
CA VAL A 4 18.11 -8.58 11.79
C VAL A 4 17.92 -10.05 12.17
N HIS A 5 17.52 -10.30 13.41
CA HIS A 5 17.21 -11.66 13.86
C HIS A 5 15.92 -12.15 13.20
N GLU A 6 15.88 -13.43 12.85
CA GLU A 6 14.72 -14.03 12.20
C GLU A 6 13.46 -14.02 13.06
N TYR A 7 13.60 -13.87 14.38
CA TYR A 7 12.46 -13.85 15.31
C TYR A 7 11.86 -12.47 15.51
N ILE A 8 12.35 -11.45 14.80
CA ILE A 8 11.79 -10.09 14.92
C ILE A 8 10.36 -10.08 14.38
N GLU A 9 9.46 -9.39 15.08
CA GLU A 9 8.09 -9.27 14.61
C GLU A 9 8.00 -8.35 13.40
N ALA A 10 7.05 -8.64 12.51
CA ALA A 10 6.89 -7.89 11.26
C ALA A 10 6.68 -6.39 11.48
N ASN A 11 5.85 -6.03 12.46
CA ASN A 11 5.58 -4.62 12.77
C ASN A 11 6.85 -3.91 13.27
N GLU A 12 7.61 -4.57 14.11
CA GLU A 12 8.86 -4.00 14.63
C GLU A 12 9.89 -3.83 13.53
N LEU A 13 10.03 -4.84 12.68
CA LEU A 13 10.96 -4.78 11.55
C LEU A 13 10.56 -3.68 10.58
N PHE A 14 9.25 -3.57 10.29
CA PHE A 14 8.75 -2.53 9.41
C PHE A 14 9.15 -1.14 9.91
N GLU A 15 8.94 -0.87 11.19
CA GLU A 15 9.29 0.43 11.78
C GLU A 15 10.79 0.70 11.72
N LYS A 16 11.61 -0.32 12.02
CA LYS A 16 13.06 -0.19 11.94
C LYS A 16 13.56 0.08 10.53
N MET A 17 13.05 -0.66 9.56
CA MET A 17 13.43 -0.48 8.16
C MET A 17 13.00 0.88 7.63
N LYS A 18 11.84 1.36 8.08
CA LYS A 18 11.35 2.68 7.71
C LYS A 18 12.26 3.77 8.27
N GLU A 19 12.65 3.68 9.53
CA GLU A 19 13.55 4.65 10.16
C GLU A 19 14.94 4.65 9.51
N GLU A 20 15.47 3.47 9.21
CA GLU A 20 16.79 3.31 8.60
C GLU A 20 16.76 3.49 7.09
N LYS A 21 15.58 3.66 6.50
CA LYS A 21 15.39 3.81 5.04
C LYS A 21 15.93 2.61 4.26
N GLU A 22 15.77 1.43 4.82
CA GLU A 22 16.19 0.18 4.18
C GLU A 22 15.03 -0.44 3.43
N GLN A 23 15.32 -1.02 2.26
CA GLN A 23 14.31 -1.72 1.45
C GLN A 23 14.36 -3.23 1.61
N MET A 24 15.43 -3.74 2.18
CA MET A 24 15.66 -5.17 2.31
C MET A 24 16.42 -5.45 3.60
N ALA A 25 16.05 -6.52 4.29
CA ALA A 25 16.75 -7.00 5.47
C ALA A 25 17.17 -8.45 5.28
N LEU A 26 18.34 -8.79 5.81
CA LEU A 26 18.83 -10.16 5.83
C LEU A 26 18.52 -10.74 7.21
N LEU A 27 17.88 -11.91 7.24
CA LEU A 27 17.51 -12.55 8.49
C LEU A 27 18.61 -13.49 8.94
N ILE A 28 18.92 -13.43 10.22
CA ILE A 28 19.98 -14.22 10.85
C ILE A 28 19.39 -15.11 11.93
N ASP A 29 19.78 -16.37 11.95
CA ASP A 29 19.36 -17.33 12.98
C ASP A 29 20.19 -17.15 14.27
N GLU A 30 19.90 -17.96 15.29
CA GLU A 30 20.56 -17.88 16.58
C GLU A 30 22.03 -18.27 16.56
N PHE A 31 22.47 -18.90 15.49
CA PHE A 31 23.87 -19.29 15.31
C PHE A 31 24.65 -18.32 14.41
N GLY A 32 24.02 -17.21 14.04
CA GLY A 32 24.63 -16.22 13.16
C GLY A 32 24.59 -16.60 11.70
N GLY A 33 23.87 -17.66 11.35
CA GLY A 33 23.75 -18.12 9.97
C GLY A 33 22.65 -17.36 9.22
N PHE A 34 22.78 -17.33 7.90
CA PHE A 34 21.79 -16.70 7.03
C PHE A 34 20.51 -17.54 7.02
N SER A 35 19.39 -16.89 7.33
CA SER A 35 18.09 -17.54 7.40
C SER A 35 17.17 -17.17 6.24
N GLY A 36 17.26 -15.95 5.73
CA GLY A 36 16.43 -15.53 4.62
C GLY A 36 16.51 -14.04 4.37
N ILE A 37 15.72 -13.60 3.40
CA ILE A 37 15.65 -12.19 3.01
C ILE A 37 14.20 -11.74 3.15
N VAL A 38 13.98 -10.54 3.67
CA VAL A 38 12.67 -9.92 3.68
C VAL A 38 12.77 -8.53 3.08
N THR A 39 11.81 -8.17 2.23
CA THR A 39 11.75 -6.85 1.63
C THR A 39 10.70 -6.01 2.33
N MET A 40 10.78 -4.68 2.15
CA MET A 40 9.76 -3.78 2.66
C MET A 40 8.38 -4.14 2.10
N GLU A 41 8.32 -4.56 0.84
CA GLU A 41 7.06 -4.98 0.22
C GLU A 41 6.45 -6.19 0.89
N ASP A 42 7.30 -7.18 1.25
CA ASP A 42 6.84 -8.38 1.97
C ASP A 42 6.23 -8.02 3.31
N LEU A 43 6.86 -7.07 4.02
CA LEU A 43 6.35 -6.61 5.31
C LEU A 43 5.02 -5.88 5.17
N VAL A 44 4.88 -5.06 4.14
CA VAL A 44 3.62 -4.37 3.87
C VAL A 44 2.51 -5.37 3.64
N GLU A 45 2.75 -6.41 2.85
CA GLU A 45 1.75 -7.45 2.60
C GLU A 45 1.35 -8.20 3.87
N GLU A 46 2.32 -8.50 4.72
CA GLU A 46 2.05 -9.19 5.99
C GLU A 46 1.22 -8.34 6.92
N ILE A 47 1.57 -7.06 7.05
CA ILE A 47 0.86 -6.11 7.91
C ILE A 47 -0.57 -5.88 7.41
N VAL A 48 -0.73 -5.71 6.09
CA VAL A 48 -2.04 -5.53 5.47
C VAL A 48 -2.91 -6.76 5.70
N GLY A 49 -2.36 -7.97 5.54
CA GLY A 49 -3.09 -9.19 5.78
C GLY A 49 -3.64 -9.26 7.19
N ASN A 50 -2.83 -8.91 8.18
CA ASN A 50 -3.25 -8.88 9.57
C ASN A 50 -4.35 -7.84 9.83
N ILE A 51 -4.20 -6.65 9.24
CA ILE A 51 -5.20 -5.59 9.38
C ILE A 51 -6.53 -6.02 8.78
N LEU A 52 -6.50 -6.63 7.59
CA LEU A 52 -7.71 -7.08 6.92
C LEU A 52 -8.43 -8.17 7.70
N ASP A 53 -7.68 -9.05 8.38
CA ASP A 53 -8.27 -10.12 9.17
C ASP A 53 -8.90 -9.61 10.47
N GLU A 54 -8.32 -8.57 11.08
CA GLU A 54 -8.75 -8.09 12.39
C GLU A 54 -9.81 -6.99 12.34
N TYR A 55 -9.84 -6.19 11.28
CA TYR A 55 -10.66 -4.99 11.19
C TYR A 55 -11.58 -4.97 9.97
N ASP A 56 -12.33 -6.04 9.80
CA ASP A 56 -13.17 -6.21 8.63
C ASP A 56 -14.30 -5.17 8.48
N GLU A 57 -14.76 -4.57 9.57
CA GLU A 57 -15.92 -3.69 9.56
C GLU A 57 -15.64 -2.25 10.00
N ASP A 58 -14.65 -2.04 10.84
CA ASP A 58 -14.33 -0.72 11.39
C ASP A 58 -13.02 -0.17 10.87
N GLU A 59 -12.78 -0.35 9.60
CA GLU A 59 -11.52 0.05 9.00
C GLU A 59 -11.35 1.55 8.92
N GLU A 60 -10.15 2.00 9.21
CA GLU A 60 -9.80 3.37 8.87
C GLU A 60 -9.79 3.49 7.35
N SER A 61 -10.28 4.62 6.86
CA SER A 61 -10.31 4.86 5.41
C SER A 61 -8.91 4.98 4.82
N ILE A 62 -7.98 5.51 5.60
CA ILE A 62 -6.59 5.70 5.19
C ILE A 62 -5.67 5.24 6.29
N ILE A 63 -4.71 4.36 5.95
CA ILE A 63 -3.69 3.91 6.87
C ILE A 63 -2.34 4.35 6.32
N LYS A 64 -1.62 5.17 7.06
CA LYS A 64 -0.32 5.68 6.64
C LYS A 64 0.78 4.67 6.97
N LEU A 65 1.50 4.20 5.96
CA LEU A 65 2.63 3.28 6.12
C LEU A 65 3.96 4.02 6.19
N SER A 66 4.09 5.09 5.42
CA SER A 66 5.27 5.94 5.41
C SER A 66 4.85 7.32 4.90
N ASP A 67 5.79 8.23 4.72
CA ASP A 67 5.47 9.57 4.24
C ASP A 67 4.84 9.58 2.85
N ASN A 68 5.10 8.55 2.06
CA ASN A 68 4.59 8.48 0.69
C ASN A 68 3.80 7.21 0.38
N LYS A 69 3.54 6.35 1.36
CA LYS A 69 2.77 5.11 1.16
C LYS A 69 1.58 5.04 2.09
N PHE A 70 0.42 4.70 1.51
CA PHE A 70 -0.84 4.64 2.25
C PHE A 70 -1.67 3.45 1.78
N ILE A 71 -2.42 2.87 2.71
CA ILE A 71 -3.43 1.86 2.36
C ILE A 71 -4.78 2.56 2.40
N ILE A 72 -5.51 2.49 1.30
CA ILE A 72 -6.76 3.23 1.11
C ILE A 72 -7.92 2.25 0.99
N ASN A 73 -9.00 2.52 1.72
CA ASN A 73 -10.24 1.79 1.55
C ASN A 73 -10.83 2.12 0.19
N GLY A 74 -11.19 1.10 -0.60
CA GLY A 74 -11.71 1.30 -1.95
C GLY A 74 -12.98 2.14 -2.00
N LYS A 75 -13.74 2.19 -0.92
CA LYS A 75 -14.97 3.00 -0.83
C LYS A 75 -14.72 4.47 -0.55
N LEU A 76 -13.48 4.86 -0.27
CA LEU A 76 -13.18 6.25 0.06
C LEU A 76 -13.49 7.16 -1.13
N PRO A 77 -14.32 8.21 -0.94
CA PRO A 77 -14.60 9.15 -2.01
C PRO A 77 -13.34 9.90 -2.46
N ILE A 78 -13.28 10.19 -3.75
CA ILE A 78 -12.12 10.88 -4.34
C ILE A 78 -11.90 12.24 -3.71
N HIS A 79 -12.95 13.00 -3.42
CA HIS A 79 -12.79 14.31 -2.83
C HIS A 79 -12.17 14.26 -1.43
N GLU A 80 -12.51 13.24 -0.65
CA GLU A 80 -11.89 13.05 0.66
C GLU A 80 -10.43 12.64 0.54
N LEU A 81 -10.14 11.75 -0.41
CA LEU A 81 -8.77 11.31 -0.67
C LEU A 81 -7.90 12.50 -1.08
N ASN A 82 -8.37 13.33 -2.00
CA ASN A 82 -7.64 14.53 -2.43
C ASN A 82 -7.37 15.46 -1.25
N GLN A 83 -8.37 15.64 -0.39
CA GLN A 83 -8.26 16.53 0.76
C GLN A 83 -7.27 16.01 1.80
N GLU A 84 -7.36 14.72 2.12
CA GLU A 84 -6.53 14.13 3.17
C GLU A 84 -5.07 13.95 2.77
N LEU A 85 -4.82 13.62 1.50
CA LEU A 85 -3.47 13.33 1.01
C LEU A 85 -2.92 14.40 0.08
N ASP A 86 -3.64 15.52 -0.07
CA ASP A 86 -3.23 16.60 -0.95
C ASP A 86 -2.99 16.14 -2.39
N LEU A 87 -3.96 15.41 -2.93
CA LEU A 87 -3.91 14.89 -4.30
C LEU A 87 -4.81 15.71 -5.22
N LYS A 88 -4.68 15.44 -6.52
CA LYS A 88 -5.40 16.23 -7.54
C LYS A 88 -6.14 15.35 -8.53
N PHE A 89 -6.71 14.24 -8.08
CA PHE A 89 -7.57 13.44 -8.93
C PHE A 89 -8.81 14.23 -9.32
N ASP A 90 -9.34 13.94 -10.50
CA ASP A 90 -10.51 14.62 -11.03
C ASP A 90 -11.76 14.29 -10.21
N GLU A 91 -12.28 15.26 -9.48
CA GLU A 91 -13.49 15.09 -8.66
C GLU A 91 -14.77 15.30 -9.45
N ALA A 92 -14.67 15.87 -10.64
CA ALA A 92 -15.83 16.20 -11.46
C ALA A 92 -16.22 15.08 -12.44
N SER A 93 -15.46 13.98 -12.50
CA SER A 93 -15.77 12.89 -13.42
C SER A 93 -17.09 12.22 -13.07
N SER A 94 -17.88 11.91 -14.08
CA SER A 94 -19.09 11.12 -13.92
C SER A 94 -18.84 9.62 -13.96
N GLU A 95 -17.60 9.21 -14.22
CA GLU A 95 -17.25 7.80 -14.34
C GLU A 95 -16.94 7.15 -13.01
N TYR A 96 -16.60 7.94 -11.98
CA TYR A 96 -16.25 7.39 -10.67
C TYR A 96 -16.47 8.42 -9.56
N ASP A 97 -16.73 7.92 -8.35
CA ASP A 97 -16.84 8.72 -7.15
C ASP A 97 -15.80 8.32 -6.10
N THR A 98 -15.30 7.08 -6.17
CA THR A 98 -14.40 6.51 -5.18
C THR A 98 -13.09 6.11 -5.82
N ILE A 99 -12.08 5.83 -4.97
CA ILE A 99 -10.78 5.35 -5.48
C ILE A 99 -10.95 4.01 -6.21
N ALA A 100 -11.80 3.13 -5.71
CA ALA A 100 -12.09 1.88 -6.40
C ALA A 100 -12.67 2.13 -7.79
N GLY A 101 -13.64 3.05 -7.87
CA GLY A 101 -14.25 3.42 -9.15
C GLY A 101 -13.25 4.02 -10.11
N LEU A 102 -12.33 4.86 -9.62
CA LEU A 102 -11.27 5.43 -10.45
C LEU A 102 -10.41 4.33 -11.07
N ILE A 103 -10.00 3.36 -10.28
CA ILE A 103 -9.18 2.26 -10.78
C ILE A 103 -9.93 1.44 -11.82
N VAL A 104 -11.18 1.08 -11.54
CA VAL A 104 -11.99 0.32 -12.48
C VAL A 104 -12.16 1.07 -13.81
N SER A 105 -12.36 2.39 -13.74
CA SER A 105 -12.51 3.19 -14.96
C SER A 105 -11.24 3.20 -15.82
N LYS A 106 -10.07 3.09 -15.19
CA LYS A 106 -8.79 3.10 -15.92
C LYS A 106 -8.42 1.74 -16.49
N ILE A 107 -8.75 0.65 -15.80
CA ILE A 107 -8.44 -0.70 -16.29
C ILE A 107 -9.60 -1.34 -17.04
N ASP A 108 -10.76 -0.72 -17.01
CA ASP A 108 -11.97 -1.12 -17.73
C ASP A 108 -12.48 -2.52 -17.35
N LYS A 109 -12.24 -2.94 -16.12
CA LYS A 109 -12.75 -4.20 -15.57
C LYS A 109 -12.63 -4.18 -14.04
N ILE A 110 -13.38 -5.07 -13.38
CA ILE A 110 -13.24 -5.29 -11.96
C ILE A 110 -12.20 -6.41 -11.77
N PRO A 111 -11.10 -6.16 -11.02
CA PRO A 111 -10.10 -7.18 -10.80
C PRO A 111 -10.67 -8.37 -10.03
N THR A 112 -10.21 -9.57 -10.38
CA THR A 112 -10.56 -10.76 -9.62
C THR A 112 -9.50 -11.01 -8.56
N SER A 113 -9.88 -11.79 -7.55
CA SER A 113 -8.96 -12.17 -6.49
C SER A 113 -7.72 -12.85 -7.06
N GLY A 114 -6.55 -12.40 -6.65
CA GLY A 114 -5.29 -12.95 -7.12
C GLY A 114 -4.67 -12.24 -8.31
N GLU A 115 -5.39 -11.33 -8.96
CA GLU A 115 -4.81 -10.54 -10.02
C GLU A 115 -3.89 -9.47 -9.44
N ASN A 116 -2.76 -9.27 -10.12
CA ASN A 116 -1.79 -8.26 -9.71
C ASN A 116 -2.00 -7.01 -10.55
N ILE A 117 -2.86 -6.10 -10.07
CA ILE A 117 -3.22 -4.88 -10.79
C ILE A 117 -2.43 -3.70 -10.22
N GLU A 118 -1.68 -3.04 -11.07
CA GLU A 118 -0.94 -1.82 -10.73
C GLU A 118 -1.11 -0.81 -11.84
N LEU A 119 -1.19 0.46 -11.50
CA LEU A 119 -1.28 1.54 -12.48
C LEU A 119 -0.71 2.83 -11.90
N ASP A 120 -0.34 3.75 -12.80
CA ASP A 120 0.17 5.07 -12.42
C ASP A 120 -0.75 6.15 -12.96
N ILE A 121 -1.10 7.10 -12.12
CA ILE A 121 -1.92 8.26 -12.48
C ILE A 121 -1.27 9.48 -11.85
N ASP A 122 -0.83 10.44 -12.66
CA ASP A 122 -0.33 11.74 -12.19
C ASP A 122 0.71 11.63 -11.06
N ASN A 123 1.73 10.80 -11.25
CA ASN A 123 2.80 10.56 -10.26
C ASN A 123 2.34 9.81 -9.02
N ILE A 124 1.16 9.20 -9.07
CA ILE A 124 0.66 8.34 -8.01
C ILE A 124 0.65 6.91 -8.52
N HIS A 125 1.29 6.01 -7.78
CA HIS A 125 1.27 4.59 -8.09
C HIS A 125 0.20 3.91 -7.25
N LEU A 126 -0.70 3.18 -7.90
CA LEU A 126 -1.79 2.47 -7.25
C LEU A 126 -1.64 0.97 -7.48
N LYS A 127 -1.76 0.21 -6.41
CA LYS A 127 -1.74 -1.26 -6.48
C LYS A 127 -2.96 -1.80 -5.74
N VAL A 128 -3.72 -2.66 -6.40
CA VAL A 128 -4.87 -3.31 -5.76
C VAL A 128 -4.37 -4.41 -4.82
N LEU A 129 -4.65 -4.26 -3.54
CA LEU A 129 -4.24 -5.23 -2.51
C LEU A 129 -5.29 -6.29 -2.27
N GLU A 130 -6.56 -5.91 -2.32
CA GLU A 130 -7.65 -6.83 -2.09
C GLU A 130 -8.84 -6.45 -2.96
N ALA A 131 -9.40 -7.44 -3.66
CA ALA A 131 -10.59 -7.27 -4.48
C ALA A 131 -11.43 -8.55 -4.42
N ASN A 132 -12.73 -8.40 -4.63
CA ASN A 132 -13.63 -9.54 -4.77
C ASN A 132 -14.39 -9.41 -6.10
N LYS A 133 -15.37 -10.28 -6.34
CA LYS A 133 -16.09 -10.33 -7.63
C LYS A 133 -16.85 -9.06 -7.95
N SER A 134 -17.16 -8.24 -6.96
CA SER A 134 -18.01 -7.07 -7.16
C SER A 134 -17.27 -5.75 -6.97
N ARG A 135 -16.09 -5.73 -6.33
CA ARG A 135 -15.43 -4.46 -6.04
C ARG A 135 -13.99 -4.62 -5.58
N ILE A 136 -13.24 -3.52 -5.66
CA ILE A 136 -11.92 -3.37 -5.08
C ILE A 136 -12.11 -2.92 -3.63
N LYS A 137 -11.49 -3.62 -2.69
CA LYS A 137 -11.63 -3.33 -1.26
C LYS A 137 -10.49 -2.50 -0.69
N LYS A 138 -9.25 -2.80 -1.06
CA LYS A 138 -8.06 -2.14 -0.53
C LYS A 138 -7.08 -1.83 -1.64
N VAL A 139 -6.48 -0.64 -1.54
CA VAL A 139 -5.53 -0.14 -2.53
C VAL A 139 -4.30 0.39 -1.81
N LEU A 140 -3.12 0.03 -2.29
CA LEU A 140 -1.88 0.67 -1.85
C LEU A 140 -1.64 1.87 -2.75
N LEU A 141 -1.52 3.05 -2.13
CA LEU A 141 -1.24 4.29 -2.85
C LEU A 141 0.15 4.76 -2.48
N GLU A 142 0.97 4.99 -3.48
CA GLU A 142 2.33 5.49 -3.28
C GLU A 142 2.51 6.77 -4.07
N LYS A 143 2.93 7.83 -3.38
CA LYS A 143 3.26 9.10 -4.02
C LYS A 143 4.70 9.03 -4.52
N ASN A 144 4.91 9.31 -5.80
CA ASN A 144 6.25 9.36 -6.36
C ASN A 144 6.95 10.65 -5.93
N LYS A 145 8.24 10.57 -5.62
CA LYS A 145 9.02 11.70 -5.11
C LYS A 145 9.74 12.49 -6.20
N ILE A 146 9.43 12.22 -7.45
CA ILE A 146 10.13 12.84 -8.58
C ILE A 146 10.01 14.35 -8.55
N ASP A 147 8.84 14.88 -8.20
CA ASP A 147 8.60 16.31 -8.18
C ASP A 147 9.40 17.03 -7.09
N GLU A 148 9.71 16.35 -6.00
CA GLU A 148 10.50 16.93 -4.92
C GLU A 148 11.97 17.11 -5.31
N GLU A 149 12.48 16.23 -6.16
CA GLU A 149 13.85 16.32 -6.65
C GLU A 149 14.03 17.44 -7.65
N ILE A 150 13.00 17.75 -8.40
CA ILE A 150 13.02 18.80 -9.41
C ILE A 150 12.82 20.17 -8.77
N ALA A 151 12.09 20.20 -7.69
CA ALA A 151 11.87 21.42 -6.96
C ALA A 151 13.10 21.80 -6.16
#